data_d1e76a1a2c9e2f7a7697c3dc5bf71d9f
#
_entry.id   d1e76a1a2c9e2f7a7697c3dc5bf71d9f
#
_cell.length_a   1.000
_cell.length_b   1.000
_cell.length_c   1.000
_cell.angle_alpha   90.00
_cell.angle_beta   90.00
_cell.angle_gamma   90.00
#
_symmetry.space_group_name_H-M   'P 1'
#
loop_
_entity.id
_entity.type
_entity.pdbx_description
1 polymer ?
#
loop_
_entity_poly.entity_id
_entity_poly.type
_entity_poly.pdbx_seq_one_letter_code
_entity_poly.pdbx_strand_id
1 'polypeptide(L)'
;MTAQVDLTGGYYDAGDNVKFGFPMAFTATLMSWGLIDFGRSFGPHKEEARKAVRWATDYLMKATARPNTVYVQVGDAFRDHACWERPEDMDTPRTVYKVDPSHPGSDVAAETAAALAAASIVFRDSDPAYSKRLLDRAVAVSAPPPRLLVEPVTARPCASVKKVAFFFYPSM
;
A
#
# COMPACT_ATOMS: atom_id res chain seq x y z
N MET A 1 -3.90 -17.09 19.88
CA MET A 1 -4.73 -15.93 19.51
C MET A 1 -3.87 -15.01 18.65
N THR A 2 -4.08 -14.98 17.33
CA THR A 2 -3.41 -14.01 16.45
C THR A 2 -3.99 -12.64 16.74
N ALA A 3 -3.16 -11.73 17.24
CA ALA A 3 -3.58 -10.35 17.48
C ALA A 3 -4.16 -9.79 16.17
N GLN A 4 -5.42 -9.40 16.22
CA GLN A 4 -6.12 -8.80 15.09
C GLN A 4 -5.42 -7.50 14.71
N VAL A 5 -5.00 -7.39 13.45
CA VAL A 5 -4.32 -6.19 12.94
C VAL A 5 -5.38 -5.19 12.51
N ASP A 6 -5.23 -3.94 12.93
CA ASP A 6 -6.07 -2.85 12.41
C ASP A 6 -5.61 -2.48 10.99
N LEU A 7 -6.42 -2.82 10.00
CA LEU A 7 -6.26 -2.46 8.59
C LEU A 7 -7.46 -1.66 8.08
N THR A 8 -8.07 -0.86 8.96
CA THR A 8 -9.13 0.09 8.59
C THR A 8 -8.54 1.29 7.85
N GLY A 9 -9.32 1.90 6.97
CA GLY A 9 -8.89 3.01 6.12
C GLY A 9 -8.29 2.54 4.79
N GLY A 10 -7.58 3.43 4.10
CA GLY A 10 -7.07 3.19 2.75
C GLY A 10 -8.16 3.14 1.70
N TYR A 11 -7.79 2.70 0.50
CA TYR A 11 -8.67 2.63 -0.65
C TYR A 11 -8.89 1.20 -1.11
N TYR A 12 -10.08 0.92 -1.57
CA TYR A 12 -10.38 -0.28 -2.34
C TYR A 12 -9.93 -0.09 -3.79
N ASP A 13 -9.71 -1.19 -4.51
CA ASP A 13 -9.30 -1.15 -5.90
C ASP A 13 -10.53 -1.10 -6.81
N ALA A 14 -10.66 -0.01 -7.56
CA ALA A 14 -11.77 0.21 -8.51
C ALA A 14 -13.16 -0.18 -7.92
N GLY A 15 -13.83 -1.17 -8.53
CA GLY A 15 -15.13 -1.68 -8.07
C GLY A 15 -15.03 -2.87 -7.12
N ASP A 16 -13.81 -3.30 -6.75
CA ASP A 16 -13.58 -4.48 -5.93
C ASP A 16 -13.82 -4.20 -4.44
N ASN A 17 -14.21 -5.21 -3.70
CA ASN A 17 -14.23 -5.20 -2.24
C ASN A 17 -12.88 -5.67 -1.64
N VAL A 18 -11.79 -5.47 -2.38
CA VAL A 18 -10.42 -5.83 -2.01
C VAL A 18 -9.53 -4.60 -1.93
N LYS A 19 -8.65 -4.56 -0.94
CA LYS A 19 -7.58 -3.57 -0.86
C LYS A 19 -6.28 -4.22 -1.32
N PHE A 20 -5.70 -3.68 -2.38
CA PHE A 20 -4.39 -4.10 -2.88
C PHE A 20 -3.33 -3.08 -2.49
N GLY A 21 -2.34 -3.51 -1.71
CA GLY A 21 -1.31 -2.62 -1.16
C GLY A 21 -0.41 -1.99 -2.20
N PHE A 22 -0.02 -2.74 -3.24
CA PHE A 22 0.89 -2.23 -4.27
C PHE A 22 0.27 -1.09 -5.10
N PRO A 23 -0.91 -1.25 -5.74
CA PRO A 23 -1.52 -0.14 -6.49
C PRO A 23 -1.93 1.03 -5.60
N MET A 24 -2.33 0.78 -4.35
CA MET A 24 -2.61 1.87 -3.41
C MET A 24 -1.34 2.68 -3.09
N ALA A 25 -0.21 2.02 -2.85
CA ALA A 25 1.05 2.67 -2.60
C ALA A 25 1.52 3.46 -3.83
N PHE A 26 1.45 2.87 -5.02
CA PHE A 26 1.78 3.55 -6.27
C PHE A 26 0.90 4.79 -6.51
N THR A 27 -0.40 4.69 -6.28
CA THR A 27 -1.32 5.82 -6.36
C THR A 27 -0.95 6.92 -5.37
N ALA A 28 -0.62 6.55 -4.12
CA ALA A 28 -0.17 7.52 -3.11
C ALA A 28 1.15 8.21 -3.51
N THR A 29 2.08 7.47 -4.14
CA THR A 29 3.32 8.03 -4.71
C THR A 29 3.01 9.06 -5.78
N LEU A 30 2.17 8.72 -6.77
CA LEU A 30 1.82 9.63 -7.87
C LEU A 30 1.06 10.86 -7.39
N MET A 31 0.10 10.70 -6.48
CA MET A 31 -0.62 11.84 -5.90
C MET A 31 0.33 12.76 -5.11
N SER A 32 1.28 12.19 -4.39
CA SER A 32 2.29 12.96 -3.68
C SER A 32 3.19 13.74 -4.64
N TRP A 33 3.65 13.13 -5.73
CA TRP A 33 4.42 13.83 -6.77
C TRP A 33 3.62 14.94 -7.41
N GLY A 34 2.35 14.71 -7.73
CA GLY A 34 1.47 15.77 -8.23
C GLY A 34 1.40 16.96 -7.28
N LEU A 35 1.30 16.72 -5.97
CA LEU A 35 1.28 17.78 -4.96
C LEU A 35 2.65 18.49 -4.80
N ILE A 36 3.76 17.76 -4.97
CA ILE A 36 5.12 18.35 -4.91
C ILE A 36 5.36 19.24 -6.13
N ASP A 37 5.13 18.73 -7.32
CA ASP A 37 5.49 19.41 -8.56
C ASP A 37 4.46 20.47 -8.96
N PHE A 38 3.18 20.20 -8.76
CA PHE A 38 2.06 21.05 -9.21
C PHE A 38 1.23 21.62 -8.07
N GLY A 39 1.73 21.61 -6.83
CA GLY A 39 0.96 22.00 -5.65
C GLY A 39 0.37 23.42 -5.70
N ARG A 40 0.94 24.35 -6.49
CA ARG A 40 0.37 25.67 -6.72
C ARG A 40 -0.86 25.64 -7.64
N SER A 41 -0.86 24.74 -8.61
CA SER A 41 -1.95 24.57 -9.59
C SER A 41 -3.21 23.94 -9.00
N PHE A 42 -3.10 23.26 -7.85
CA PHE A 42 -4.27 22.73 -7.13
C PHE A 42 -5.17 23.84 -6.56
N GLY A 43 -4.63 25.06 -6.34
CA GLY A 43 -5.42 26.17 -5.82
C GLY A 43 -6.15 25.80 -4.51
N PRO A 44 -7.49 26.02 -4.45
CA PRO A 44 -8.27 25.72 -3.25
C PRO A 44 -8.40 24.22 -2.96
N HIS A 45 -8.13 23.34 -3.92
CA HIS A 45 -8.26 21.89 -3.78
C HIS A 45 -7.02 21.22 -3.18
N LYS A 46 -5.95 21.98 -2.90
CA LYS A 46 -4.69 21.43 -2.38
C LYS A 46 -4.88 20.67 -1.07
N GLU A 47 -5.73 21.19 -0.18
CA GLU A 47 -5.96 20.54 1.12
C GLU A 47 -6.76 19.24 0.97
N GLU A 48 -7.70 19.18 0.02
CA GLU A 48 -8.43 17.93 -0.25
C GLU A 48 -7.49 16.85 -0.85
N ALA A 49 -6.59 17.25 -1.74
CA ALA A 49 -5.57 16.34 -2.25
C ALA A 49 -4.62 15.83 -1.14
N ARG A 50 -4.23 16.69 -0.19
CA ARG A 50 -3.47 16.28 0.99
C ARG A 50 -4.23 15.30 1.87
N LYS A 51 -5.53 15.53 2.11
CA LYS A 51 -6.39 14.61 2.87
C LYS A 51 -6.44 13.23 2.20
N ALA A 52 -6.55 13.19 0.87
CA ALA A 52 -6.55 11.93 0.13
C ALA A 52 -5.21 11.18 0.28
N VAL A 53 -4.07 11.87 0.16
CA VAL A 53 -2.75 11.28 0.43
C VAL A 53 -2.65 10.79 1.87
N ARG A 54 -3.12 11.57 2.85
CA ARG A 54 -3.10 11.19 4.27
C ARG A 54 -3.91 9.92 4.52
N TRP A 55 -5.08 9.80 3.92
CA TRP A 55 -5.92 8.61 4.05
C TRP A 55 -5.23 7.34 3.59
N ALA A 56 -4.54 7.40 2.44
CA ALA A 56 -3.73 6.29 1.95
C ALA A 56 -2.55 5.99 2.89
N THR A 57 -1.80 7.01 3.28
CA THR A 57 -0.58 6.83 4.07
C THR A 57 -0.85 6.42 5.51
N ASP A 58 -1.95 6.84 6.12
CA ASP A 58 -2.39 6.34 7.43
C ASP A 58 -2.65 4.83 7.38
N TYR A 59 -3.26 4.33 6.30
CA TYR A 59 -3.40 2.89 6.07
C TYR A 59 -2.05 2.19 5.89
N LEU A 60 -1.15 2.74 5.06
CA LEU A 60 0.17 2.16 4.83
C LEU A 60 1.01 2.12 6.12
N MET A 61 0.86 3.10 7.00
CA MET A 61 1.46 3.10 8.34
C MET A 61 0.96 1.94 9.20
N LYS A 62 -0.33 1.62 9.14
CA LYS A 62 -0.92 0.44 9.81
C LYS A 62 -0.44 -0.86 9.17
N ALA A 63 -0.42 -0.91 7.84
CA ALA A 63 0.02 -2.07 7.07
C ALA A 63 1.50 -2.44 7.31
N THR A 64 2.30 -1.50 7.78
CA THR A 64 3.72 -1.66 8.10
C THR A 64 4.03 -1.57 9.60
N ALA A 65 3.02 -1.64 10.47
CA ALA A 65 3.21 -1.44 11.92
C ALA A 65 4.09 -2.52 12.58
N ARG A 66 4.13 -3.73 12.02
CA ARG A 66 4.96 -4.82 12.54
C ARG A 66 6.34 -4.83 11.88
N PRO A 67 7.43 -4.99 12.64
CA PRO A 67 8.75 -5.13 12.06
C PRO A 67 8.82 -6.28 11.04
N ASN A 68 9.54 -6.05 9.94
CA ASN A 68 9.78 -7.04 8.90
C ASN A 68 8.49 -7.67 8.31
N THR A 69 7.38 -6.94 8.35
CA THR A 69 6.09 -7.43 7.85
C THR A 69 5.37 -6.29 7.16
N VAL A 70 4.90 -6.54 5.93
CA VAL A 70 4.00 -5.64 5.20
C VAL A 70 2.71 -6.40 4.90
N TYR A 71 1.59 -5.88 5.33
CA TYR A 71 0.27 -6.38 4.96
C TYR A 71 -0.09 -5.85 3.58
N VAL A 72 -0.22 -6.76 2.62
CA VAL A 72 -0.25 -6.41 1.19
C VAL A 72 -1.64 -6.48 0.56
N GLN A 73 -2.57 -7.20 1.20
CA GLN A 73 -3.92 -7.33 0.67
C GLN A 73 -4.92 -7.61 1.79
N VAL A 74 -6.11 -7.06 1.67
CA VAL A 74 -7.27 -7.35 2.52
C VAL A 74 -8.46 -7.71 1.63
N GLY A 75 -8.99 -8.90 1.82
CA GLY A 75 -10.03 -9.51 0.98
C GLY A 75 -9.45 -10.60 0.08
N ASP A 76 -10.28 -11.57 -0.27
CA ASP A 76 -9.92 -12.66 -1.20
C ASP A 76 -10.34 -12.25 -2.61
N ALA A 77 -9.37 -11.92 -3.47
CA ALA A 77 -9.62 -11.45 -4.82
C ALA A 77 -10.37 -12.46 -5.70
N PHE A 78 -10.15 -13.76 -5.50
CA PHE A 78 -10.85 -14.77 -6.31
C PHE A 78 -12.33 -14.87 -5.95
N ARG A 79 -12.66 -14.77 -4.67
CA ARG A 79 -14.05 -14.76 -4.21
C ARG A 79 -14.75 -13.47 -4.59
N ASP A 80 -14.07 -12.34 -4.44
CA ASP A 80 -14.55 -11.04 -4.84
C ASP A 80 -14.92 -11.01 -6.33
N HIS A 81 -13.98 -11.43 -7.18
CA HIS A 81 -14.20 -11.45 -8.63
C HIS A 81 -15.18 -12.53 -9.11
N ALA A 82 -15.54 -13.49 -8.29
CA ALA A 82 -16.55 -14.49 -8.60
C ALA A 82 -18.00 -13.96 -8.39
N CYS A 83 -18.17 -12.88 -7.62
CA CYS A 83 -19.47 -12.31 -7.30
C CYS A 83 -19.39 -10.78 -7.28
N TRP A 84 -20.09 -10.14 -8.18
CA TRP A 84 -20.20 -8.68 -8.18
C TRP A 84 -21.28 -8.25 -7.17
N GLU A 85 -20.87 -7.65 -6.06
CA GLU A 85 -21.78 -7.23 -5.00
C GLU A 85 -21.54 -5.76 -4.61
N ARG A 86 -22.54 -5.13 -4.05
CA ARG A 86 -22.41 -3.77 -3.54
C ARG A 86 -21.63 -3.78 -2.22
N PRO A 87 -20.91 -2.69 -1.87
CA PRO A 87 -20.19 -2.60 -0.58
C PRO A 87 -21.09 -2.85 0.64
N GLU A 88 -22.38 -2.46 0.57
CA GLU A 88 -23.35 -2.64 1.64
C GLU A 88 -23.75 -4.10 1.86
N ASP A 89 -23.65 -4.92 0.83
CA ASP A 89 -24.01 -6.34 0.85
C ASP A 89 -22.79 -7.25 0.97
N MET A 90 -21.59 -6.69 1.07
CA MET A 90 -20.33 -7.42 1.08
C MET A 90 -20.25 -8.46 2.20
N ASP A 91 -20.22 -9.72 1.80
CA ASP A 91 -20.06 -10.87 2.70
C ASP A 91 -18.78 -11.68 2.46
N THR A 92 -17.97 -11.25 1.48
CA THR A 92 -16.70 -11.92 1.15
C THR A 92 -15.71 -11.89 2.33
N PRO A 93 -14.96 -12.98 2.55
CA PRO A 93 -14.01 -13.05 3.66
C PRO A 93 -12.95 -11.94 3.58
N ARG A 94 -12.73 -11.27 4.71
CA ARG A 94 -11.69 -10.23 4.87
C ARG A 94 -10.33 -10.85 5.16
N THR A 95 -9.92 -11.82 4.34
CA THR A 95 -8.62 -12.51 4.47
C THR A 95 -7.49 -11.51 4.32
N VAL A 96 -6.51 -11.58 5.21
CA VAL A 96 -5.35 -10.69 5.21
C VAL A 96 -4.12 -11.44 4.70
N TYR A 97 -3.47 -10.86 3.70
CA TYR A 97 -2.22 -11.38 3.14
C TYR A 97 -1.07 -10.46 3.51
N LYS A 98 0.11 -11.05 3.70
CA LYS A 98 1.32 -10.33 4.11
C LYS A 98 2.53 -10.87 3.40
N VAL A 99 3.56 -10.03 3.30
CA VAL A 99 4.93 -10.41 3.01
C VAL A 99 5.76 -10.29 4.28
N ASP A 100 6.68 -11.22 4.48
CA ASP A 100 7.58 -11.30 5.61
C ASP A 100 8.86 -12.04 5.18
N PRO A 101 9.88 -12.24 6.05
CA PRO A 101 11.11 -12.96 5.68
C PRO A 101 10.91 -14.38 5.17
N SER A 102 9.77 -15.02 5.50
CA SER A 102 9.42 -16.35 5.00
C SER A 102 8.76 -16.31 3.63
N HIS A 103 8.11 -15.20 3.32
CA HIS A 103 7.40 -14.95 2.06
C HIS A 103 7.77 -13.54 1.57
N PRO A 104 8.94 -13.37 0.96
CA PRO A 104 9.45 -12.06 0.58
C PRO A 104 8.64 -11.42 -0.56
N GLY A 105 8.59 -10.08 -0.56
CA GLY A 105 7.92 -9.24 -1.56
C GLY A 105 8.59 -7.87 -1.60
N SER A 106 9.73 -7.79 -2.29
CA SER A 106 10.54 -6.57 -2.36
C SER A 106 9.86 -5.46 -3.16
N ASP A 107 9.06 -5.80 -4.14
CA ASP A 107 8.29 -4.89 -4.99
C ASP A 107 7.30 -4.06 -4.16
N VAL A 108 6.40 -4.73 -3.45
CA VAL A 108 5.39 -4.05 -2.62
C VAL A 108 6.01 -3.32 -1.43
N ALA A 109 7.09 -3.85 -0.85
CA ALA A 109 7.80 -3.19 0.23
C ALA A 109 8.48 -1.90 -0.27
N ALA A 110 9.15 -1.95 -1.43
CA ALA A 110 9.79 -0.79 -2.04
C ALA A 110 8.79 0.29 -2.43
N GLU A 111 7.67 -0.08 -3.06
CA GLU A 111 6.63 0.88 -3.43
C GLU A 111 5.96 1.50 -2.19
N THR A 112 5.72 0.71 -1.14
CA THR A 112 5.20 1.23 0.12
C THR A 112 6.18 2.23 0.75
N ALA A 113 7.48 1.94 0.74
CA ALA A 113 8.50 2.87 1.23
C ALA A 113 8.55 4.15 0.38
N ALA A 114 8.44 4.04 -0.95
CA ALA A 114 8.40 5.18 -1.87
C ALA A 114 7.21 6.09 -1.59
N ALA A 115 6.02 5.52 -1.40
CA ALA A 115 4.80 6.25 -1.06
C ALA A 115 4.93 7.03 0.25
N LEU A 116 5.44 6.39 1.30
CA LEU A 116 5.66 7.03 2.59
C LEU A 116 6.72 8.13 2.51
N ALA A 117 7.80 7.92 1.76
CA ALA A 117 8.85 8.92 1.55
C ALA A 117 8.33 10.14 0.75
N ALA A 118 7.60 9.91 -0.34
CA ALA A 118 7.02 10.99 -1.14
C ALA A 118 6.00 11.81 -0.32
N ALA A 119 5.12 11.14 0.42
CA ALA A 119 4.17 11.81 1.30
C ALA A 119 4.85 12.59 2.43
N SER A 120 6.00 12.13 2.94
CA SER A 120 6.76 12.90 3.94
C SER A 120 7.15 14.29 3.42
N ILE A 121 7.47 14.40 2.14
CA ILE A 121 7.79 15.69 1.50
C ILE A 121 6.53 16.57 1.42
N VAL A 122 5.37 15.99 1.07
CA VAL A 122 4.09 16.71 0.98
C VAL A 122 3.70 17.36 2.31
N PHE A 123 3.98 16.68 3.42
CA PHE A 123 3.59 17.13 4.77
C PHE A 123 4.67 17.91 5.50
N ARG A 124 5.86 18.09 4.92
CA ARG A 124 7.02 18.72 5.60
C ARG A 124 6.70 20.04 6.24
N ASP A 125 6.00 20.89 5.54
CA ASP A 125 5.69 22.26 6.00
C ASP A 125 4.36 22.34 6.75
N SER A 126 3.39 21.47 6.42
CA SER A 126 2.03 21.55 6.99
C SER A 126 1.86 20.71 8.26
N ASP A 127 2.59 19.59 8.39
CA ASP A 127 2.58 18.71 9.55
C ASP A 127 3.96 18.03 9.71
N PRO A 128 4.96 18.75 10.22
CA PRO A 128 6.33 18.22 10.36
C PRO A 128 6.42 16.95 11.20
N ALA A 129 5.55 16.82 12.20
CA ALA A 129 5.53 15.64 13.07
C ALA A 129 5.05 14.40 12.30
N TYR A 130 4.03 14.54 11.48
CA TYR A 130 3.56 13.47 10.60
C TYR A 130 4.59 13.15 9.53
N SER A 131 5.15 14.17 8.88
CA SER A 131 6.23 14.02 7.90
C SER A 131 7.38 13.16 8.45
N LYS A 132 7.85 13.47 9.65
CA LYS A 132 8.90 12.69 10.29
C LYS A 132 8.50 11.23 10.50
N ARG A 133 7.29 10.97 10.99
CA ARG A 133 6.79 9.59 11.20
C ARG A 133 6.75 8.79 9.88
N LEU A 134 6.31 9.44 8.80
CA LEU A 134 6.27 8.82 7.46
C LEU A 134 7.68 8.47 6.99
N LEU A 135 8.63 9.41 7.13
CA LEU A 135 10.02 9.19 6.72
C LEU A 135 10.69 8.09 7.55
N ASP A 136 10.54 8.11 8.88
CA ASP A 136 11.07 7.07 9.75
C ASP A 136 10.52 5.69 9.36
N ARG A 137 9.24 5.60 9.01
CA ARG A 137 8.62 4.37 8.55
C ARG A 137 9.11 3.95 7.15
N ALA A 138 9.25 4.89 6.23
CA ALA A 138 9.82 4.62 4.90
C ALA A 138 11.21 4.00 5.01
N VAL A 139 12.07 4.58 5.84
CA VAL A 139 13.41 4.04 6.12
C VAL A 139 13.33 2.64 6.73
N ALA A 140 12.44 2.42 7.71
CA ALA A 140 12.29 1.11 8.35
C ALA A 140 11.79 0.02 7.39
N VAL A 141 10.94 0.38 6.42
CA VAL A 141 10.43 -0.57 5.41
C VAL A 141 11.46 -0.82 4.31
N SER A 142 12.24 0.21 3.92
CA SER A 142 13.29 0.10 2.91
C SER A 142 14.60 -0.49 3.44
N ALA A 143 14.84 -0.41 4.75
CA ALA A 143 16.02 -1.00 5.37
C ALA A 143 15.77 -2.50 5.60
N PRO A 144 16.33 -3.38 4.79
CA PRO A 144 16.04 -4.79 4.94
C PRO A 144 16.79 -5.38 6.14
N PRO A 145 16.22 -6.34 6.83
CA PRO A 145 17.05 -7.47 7.22
C PRO A 145 17.53 -8.12 5.91
N PRO A 146 18.73 -8.67 5.83
CA PRO A 146 19.37 -9.08 4.55
C PRO A 146 18.63 -10.14 3.74
N ARG A 147 17.37 -10.42 4.03
CA ARG A 147 16.52 -11.43 3.37
C ARG A 147 15.21 -10.91 2.76
N LEU A 148 14.84 -9.64 2.97
CA LEU A 148 13.61 -9.08 2.33
C LEU A 148 13.86 -8.54 0.91
N LEU A 149 15.12 -8.23 0.57
CA LEU A 149 15.50 -7.59 -0.69
C LEU A 149 16.34 -8.46 -1.64
N VAL A 150 16.62 -9.71 -1.32
CA VAL A 150 17.52 -10.50 -2.19
C VAL A 150 16.97 -11.89 -2.47
N GLU A 151 16.11 -11.94 -3.47
CA GLU A 151 16.25 -12.98 -4.48
C GLU A 151 16.30 -12.27 -5.82
N PRO A 152 17.32 -12.51 -6.66
CA PRO A 152 17.34 -12.00 -8.01
C PRO A 152 16.10 -12.51 -8.75
N VAL A 153 15.65 -11.78 -9.76
CA VAL A 153 14.46 -12.08 -10.61
C VAL A 153 14.46 -13.50 -11.19
N THR A 154 15.50 -14.27 -10.96
CA THR A 154 15.61 -15.70 -11.32
C THR A 154 14.99 -16.64 -10.28
N ALA A 155 14.65 -16.20 -9.08
CA ALA A 155 13.98 -17.03 -8.10
C ALA A 155 12.52 -17.21 -8.48
N ARG A 156 12.07 -18.45 -8.38
CA ARG A 156 10.71 -18.90 -8.72
C ARG A 156 9.68 -17.95 -8.12
N PRO A 157 8.74 -17.42 -8.92
CA PRO A 157 7.73 -16.51 -8.38
C PRO A 157 6.97 -17.21 -7.27
N CYS A 158 6.89 -16.55 -6.11
CA CYS A 158 6.04 -17.00 -5.01
C CYS A 158 4.60 -17.14 -5.55
N ALA A 159 3.94 -18.25 -5.26
CA ALA A 159 2.60 -18.54 -5.78
C ALA A 159 1.57 -17.43 -5.44
N SER A 160 1.81 -16.69 -4.36
CA SER A 160 1.00 -15.53 -3.95
C SER A 160 1.26 -14.29 -4.82
N VAL A 161 2.51 -14.05 -5.26
CA VAL A 161 2.84 -12.92 -6.14
C VAL A 161 2.35 -13.16 -7.56
N LYS A 162 2.38 -14.42 -8.05
CA LYS A 162 1.74 -14.77 -9.32
C LYS A 162 0.26 -14.43 -9.35
N LYS A 163 -0.43 -14.56 -8.22
CA LYS A 163 -1.86 -14.25 -8.11
C LYS A 163 -2.15 -12.74 -8.16
N VAL A 164 -1.27 -11.89 -7.65
CA VAL A 164 -1.44 -10.44 -7.68
C VAL A 164 -1.02 -9.86 -9.05
N ALA A 165 0.06 -10.35 -9.66
CA ALA A 165 0.54 -9.84 -10.95
C ALA A 165 -0.36 -10.23 -12.15
N PHE A 166 -1.12 -11.34 -12.06
CA PHE A 166 -1.97 -11.81 -13.16
C PHE A 166 -3.19 -10.91 -13.43
N PHE A 167 -3.60 -10.07 -12.47
CA PHE A 167 -4.73 -9.17 -12.64
C PHE A 167 -4.39 -7.83 -13.31
N PHE A 168 -3.11 -7.46 -13.41
CA PHE A 168 -2.68 -6.20 -14.02
C PHE A 168 -2.30 -6.30 -15.49
N TYR A 169 -2.14 -7.51 -16.05
CA TYR A 169 -1.87 -7.72 -17.46
C TYR A 169 -2.73 -8.87 -18.00
N PRO A 170 -3.92 -8.58 -18.55
CA PRO A 170 -4.52 -9.52 -19.49
C PRO A 170 -3.57 -9.56 -20.70
N SER A 171 -3.14 -10.76 -21.06
CA SER A 171 -2.31 -11.05 -22.23
C SER A 171 -2.77 -10.25 -23.45
N MET A 172 -1.91 -9.35 -23.98
CA MET A 172 -1.91 -9.04 -25.38
C MET A 172 -1.32 -10.22 -26.16
#